data_545fe779904322e7d97e4caf67fa9332
#
_entry.id   545fe779904322e7d97e4caf67fa9332
#
_cell.length_a   1.000
_cell.length_b   1.000
_cell.length_c   1.000
_cell.angle_alpha   90.00
_cell.angle_beta   90.00
_cell.angle_gamma   90.00
#
_symmetry.space_group_name_H-M   'P 1'
#
loop_
_entity.id
_entity.type
_entity.pdbx_description
1 polymer ?
#
loop_
_entity_poly.entity_id
_entity_poly.type
_entity_poly.pdbx_seq_one_letter_code
_entity_poly.pdbx_strand_id
1 'polypeptide(L)'
;MRNVTCGVATKGIALRKQSSERIDEIVRVATEVIGERGFFGMTIQEVADRTGLSQAGVLKHVKNKRNLLDLVLRQYDFSEDENSSNNYLIRKLNLSKEELSKHPALMPEWYREIARFNEENPYQTRAYLVLRAEALDESHPAHEYFAHRGQRLRKQVEQVPWKLPPEYSKPEQVGLLSM
;
A
#
# COMPACT_ATOMS: atom_id res chain seq x y z
N MET A 1 -33.34 37.99 -2.85
CA MET A 1 -32.03 37.45 -3.33
C MET A 1 -31.94 36.01 -2.85
N ARG A 2 -32.00 35.07 -3.80
CA ARG A 2 -32.05 33.61 -3.49
C ARG A 2 -30.62 33.05 -3.48
N ASN A 3 -30.23 32.43 -2.35
CA ASN A 3 -28.96 31.70 -2.21
C ASN A 3 -28.94 30.46 -3.10
N VAL A 4 -28.08 30.44 -4.14
CA VAL A 4 -27.90 29.31 -5.09
C VAL A 4 -26.49 28.71 -5.00
N THR A 5 -25.79 28.78 -3.89
CA THR A 5 -24.38 28.37 -3.80
C THR A 5 -24.11 27.06 -3.03
N CYS A 6 -25.14 26.36 -2.48
CA CYS A 6 -24.89 25.15 -1.66
C CYS A 6 -24.92 23.82 -2.40
N GLY A 7 -25.44 23.76 -3.65
CA GLY A 7 -25.66 22.49 -4.36
C GLY A 7 -24.46 21.96 -5.17
N VAL A 8 -23.51 22.80 -5.54
CA VAL A 8 -22.40 22.42 -6.44
C VAL A 8 -21.22 21.79 -5.66
N ALA A 9 -20.94 22.27 -4.48
CA ALA A 9 -19.85 21.76 -3.63
C ALA A 9 -20.13 20.32 -3.15
N THR A 10 -21.34 20.03 -2.72
CA THR A 10 -21.75 18.69 -2.24
C THR A 10 -21.74 17.64 -3.34
N LYS A 11 -22.16 17.97 -4.57
CA LYS A 11 -22.08 17.07 -5.72
C LYS A 11 -20.64 16.75 -6.11
N GLY A 12 -19.74 17.73 -6.07
CA GLY A 12 -18.31 17.53 -6.36
C GLY A 12 -17.61 16.62 -5.36
N ILE A 13 -17.95 16.72 -4.08
CA ILE A 13 -17.40 15.86 -3.00
C ILE A 13 -17.93 14.43 -3.16
N ALA A 14 -19.21 14.24 -3.42
CA ALA A 14 -19.82 12.92 -3.63
C ALA A 14 -19.24 12.20 -4.86
N LEU A 15 -19.03 12.91 -5.98
CA LEU A 15 -18.43 12.36 -7.20
C LEU A 15 -16.94 11.97 -6.99
N ARG A 16 -16.19 12.77 -6.24
CA ARG A 16 -14.79 12.43 -5.90
C ARG A 16 -14.71 11.21 -5.00
N LYS A 17 -15.56 11.10 -3.99
CA LYS A 17 -15.64 9.95 -3.10
C LYS A 17 -15.99 8.68 -3.88
N GLN A 18 -17.00 8.73 -4.76
CA GLN A 18 -17.37 7.60 -5.60
C GLN A 18 -16.26 7.19 -6.58
N SER A 19 -15.46 8.14 -7.08
CA SER A 19 -14.30 7.85 -7.93
C SER A 19 -13.17 7.19 -7.14
N SER A 20 -12.90 7.61 -5.89
CA SER A 20 -11.91 6.99 -5.01
C SER A 20 -12.29 5.56 -4.66
N GLU A 21 -13.52 5.32 -4.19
CA GLU A 21 -14.03 3.99 -3.88
C GLU A 21 -13.93 3.02 -5.06
N ARG A 22 -14.13 3.55 -6.29
CA ARG A 22 -14.00 2.75 -7.51
C ARG A 22 -12.55 2.40 -7.85
N ILE A 23 -11.62 3.31 -7.61
CA ILE A 23 -10.19 3.04 -7.77
C ILE A 23 -9.75 1.98 -6.76
N ASP A 24 -10.16 2.09 -5.51
CA ASP A 24 -9.82 1.12 -4.45
C ASP A 24 -10.33 -0.29 -4.80
N GLU A 25 -11.54 -0.39 -5.35
CA GLU A 25 -12.10 -1.66 -5.83
C GLU A 25 -11.28 -2.25 -7.00
N ILE A 26 -10.91 -1.43 -7.99
CA ILE A 26 -10.08 -1.85 -9.13
C ILE A 26 -8.71 -2.33 -8.64
N VAL A 27 -8.08 -1.60 -7.73
CA VAL A 27 -6.77 -1.93 -7.16
C VAL A 27 -6.83 -3.23 -6.35
N ARG A 28 -7.88 -3.42 -5.53
CA ARG A 28 -8.11 -4.65 -4.79
C ARG A 28 -8.20 -5.86 -5.72
N VAL A 29 -9.04 -5.79 -6.74
CA VAL A 29 -9.22 -6.88 -7.72
C VAL A 29 -7.94 -7.14 -8.50
N ALA A 30 -7.22 -6.09 -8.93
CA ALA A 30 -5.93 -6.24 -9.59
C ALA A 30 -4.89 -6.95 -8.69
N THR A 31 -4.89 -6.64 -7.39
CA THR A 31 -4.04 -7.29 -6.40
C THR A 31 -4.34 -8.79 -6.29
N GLU A 32 -5.62 -9.17 -6.27
CA GLU A 32 -6.04 -10.57 -6.27
C GLU A 32 -5.55 -11.30 -7.53
N VAL A 33 -5.79 -10.71 -8.72
CA VAL A 33 -5.38 -11.31 -10.00
C VAL A 33 -3.86 -11.43 -10.11
N ILE A 34 -3.11 -10.42 -9.68
CA ILE A 34 -1.64 -10.48 -9.63
C ILE A 34 -1.18 -11.60 -8.70
N GLY A 35 -1.78 -11.75 -7.53
CA GLY A 35 -1.48 -12.84 -6.61
C GLY A 35 -1.74 -14.22 -7.21
N GLU A 36 -2.71 -14.36 -8.09
CA GLU A 36 -3.06 -15.62 -8.77
C GLU A 36 -2.17 -15.95 -9.97
N ARG A 37 -1.81 -14.95 -10.80
CA ARG A 37 -1.27 -15.13 -12.15
C ARG A 37 -0.01 -14.32 -12.46
N GLY A 38 0.47 -13.54 -11.50
CA GLY A 38 1.56 -12.59 -11.73
C GLY A 38 1.13 -11.34 -12.51
N PHE A 39 2.05 -10.40 -12.62
CA PHE A 39 1.79 -9.16 -13.35
C PHE A 39 1.57 -9.41 -14.85
N PHE A 40 2.41 -10.23 -15.49
CA PHE A 40 2.25 -10.47 -16.92
C PHE A 40 0.98 -11.25 -17.24
N GLY A 41 0.56 -12.18 -16.37
CA GLY A 41 -0.68 -12.94 -16.51
C GLY A 41 -1.96 -12.13 -16.26
N MET A 42 -1.89 -11.01 -15.53
CA MET A 42 -3.03 -10.12 -15.33
C MET A 42 -3.37 -9.36 -16.61
N THR A 43 -4.66 -9.25 -16.93
CA THR A 43 -5.17 -8.39 -18.02
C THR A 43 -6.15 -7.35 -17.49
N ILE A 44 -6.22 -6.19 -18.18
CA ILE A 44 -7.21 -5.15 -17.82
C ILE A 44 -8.64 -5.67 -18.05
N GLN A 45 -8.84 -6.56 -19.04
CA GLN A 45 -10.15 -7.18 -19.30
C GLN A 45 -10.59 -8.02 -18.10
N GLU A 46 -9.72 -8.86 -17.54
CA GLU A 46 -10.04 -9.68 -16.38
C GLU A 46 -10.39 -8.83 -15.15
N VAL A 47 -9.64 -7.73 -14.91
CA VAL A 47 -9.96 -6.78 -13.84
C VAL A 47 -11.34 -6.13 -14.11
N ALA A 48 -11.65 -5.78 -15.35
CA ALA A 48 -12.94 -5.22 -15.73
C ALA A 48 -14.09 -6.21 -15.47
N ASP A 49 -13.93 -7.46 -15.88
CA ASP A 49 -14.92 -8.52 -15.70
C ASP A 49 -15.21 -8.76 -14.21
N ARG A 50 -14.17 -8.81 -13.36
CA ARG A 50 -14.32 -9.02 -11.92
C ARG A 50 -14.89 -7.81 -11.16
N THR A 51 -14.74 -6.59 -11.71
CA THR A 51 -15.30 -5.35 -11.12
C THR A 51 -16.66 -4.96 -11.70
N GLY A 52 -17.17 -5.72 -12.68
CA GLY A 52 -18.42 -5.38 -13.37
C GLY A 52 -18.31 -4.11 -14.23
N LEU A 53 -17.12 -3.73 -14.64
CA LEU A 53 -16.84 -2.58 -15.49
C LEU A 53 -16.53 -3.02 -16.93
N SER A 54 -16.62 -2.09 -17.87
CA SER A 54 -16.00 -2.27 -19.17
C SER A 54 -14.49 -2.01 -19.08
N GLN A 55 -13.68 -2.58 -19.97
CA GLN A 55 -12.25 -2.30 -20.06
C GLN A 55 -11.97 -0.79 -20.18
N ALA A 56 -12.76 -0.06 -20.97
CA ALA A 56 -12.67 1.38 -21.10
C ALA A 56 -13.01 2.09 -19.76
N GLY A 57 -13.95 1.54 -18.98
CA GLY A 57 -14.31 2.01 -17.65
C GLY A 57 -13.13 1.91 -16.68
N VAL A 58 -12.44 0.77 -16.65
CA VAL A 58 -11.22 0.58 -15.85
C VAL A 58 -10.12 1.56 -16.29
N LEU A 59 -9.83 1.63 -17.60
CA LEU A 59 -8.78 2.50 -18.14
C LEU A 59 -9.02 3.98 -17.88
N LYS A 60 -10.27 4.41 -17.78
CA LYS A 60 -10.62 5.78 -17.36
C LYS A 60 -10.09 6.13 -15.96
N HIS A 61 -10.05 5.16 -15.06
CA HIS A 61 -9.58 5.35 -13.69
C HIS A 61 -8.06 5.17 -13.55
N VAL A 62 -7.50 4.17 -14.24
CA VAL A 62 -6.09 3.77 -14.02
C VAL A 62 -5.17 4.06 -15.21
N LYS A 63 -5.68 4.60 -16.32
CA LYS A 63 -5.00 4.96 -17.57
C LYS A 63 -4.40 3.76 -18.34
N ASN A 64 -3.58 2.93 -17.70
CA ASN A 64 -2.95 1.76 -18.30
C ASN A 64 -2.57 0.72 -17.24
N LYS A 65 -2.13 -0.47 -17.68
CA LYS A 65 -1.74 -1.59 -16.82
C LYS A 65 -0.54 -1.25 -15.91
N ARG A 66 0.42 -0.45 -16.38
CA ARG A 66 1.58 -0.03 -15.58
C ARG A 66 1.17 0.89 -14.44
N ASN A 67 0.32 1.88 -14.71
CA ASN A 67 -0.22 2.75 -13.65
C ASN A 67 -1.05 1.96 -12.62
N LEU A 68 -1.77 0.91 -13.07
CA LEU A 68 -2.46 0.02 -12.13
C LEU A 68 -1.48 -0.73 -11.23
N LEU A 69 -0.34 -1.20 -11.78
CA LEU A 69 0.73 -1.80 -10.98
C LEU A 69 1.28 -0.79 -9.97
N ASP A 70 1.52 0.47 -10.36
CA ASP A 70 2.02 1.50 -9.46
C ASP A 70 1.04 1.74 -8.29
N LEU A 71 -0.27 1.70 -8.54
CA LEU A 71 -1.29 1.80 -7.49
C LEU A 71 -1.27 0.58 -6.56
N VAL A 72 -1.10 -0.63 -7.09
CA VAL A 72 -0.94 -1.86 -6.31
C VAL A 72 0.31 -1.78 -5.43
N LEU A 73 1.44 -1.34 -5.97
CA LEU A 73 2.70 -1.23 -5.23
C LEU A 73 2.64 -0.22 -4.09
N ARG A 74 1.89 0.88 -4.26
CA ARG A 74 1.69 1.89 -3.20
C ARG A 74 1.05 1.33 -1.93
N GLN A 75 0.28 0.24 -2.01
CA GLN A 75 -0.29 -0.41 -0.83
C GLN A 75 0.78 -0.97 0.13
N TYR A 76 2.00 -1.20 -0.38
CA TYR A 76 3.11 -1.76 0.40
C TYR A 76 4.10 -0.71 0.91
N ASP A 77 3.92 0.56 0.55
CA ASP A 77 4.77 1.64 1.01
C ASP A 77 4.25 2.29 2.30
N PHE A 78 5.16 2.84 3.09
CA PHE A 78 4.83 3.83 4.11
C PHE A 78 4.42 5.12 3.40
N SER A 79 3.22 5.16 2.87
CA SER A 79 2.67 6.36 2.28
C SER A 79 1.76 7.07 3.27
N GLU A 80 1.47 8.34 3.01
CA GLU A 80 0.42 9.08 3.73
C GLU A 80 -0.98 8.52 3.42
N ASP A 81 -1.06 7.56 2.49
CA ASP A 81 -2.28 6.86 2.14
C ASP A 81 -2.72 5.98 3.31
N GLU A 82 -3.91 6.26 3.81
CA GLU A 82 -4.51 5.56 4.95
C GLU A 82 -4.68 4.05 4.72
N ASN A 83 -4.61 3.58 3.47
CA ASN A 83 -4.76 2.18 3.09
C ASN A 83 -3.44 1.39 2.97
N SER A 84 -2.30 2.02 3.24
CA SER A 84 -1.02 1.31 3.23
C SER A 84 -0.92 0.33 4.40
N SER A 85 -0.31 -0.84 4.16
CA SER A 85 -0.07 -1.87 5.19
C SER A 85 0.68 -1.34 6.42
N ASN A 86 1.49 -0.31 6.22
CA ASN A 86 2.29 0.30 7.29
C ASN A 86 1.48 1.34 8.09
N ASN A 87 0.47 1.96 7.51
CA ASN A 87 -0.49 2.78 8.26
C ASN A 87 -1.47 1.91 9.05
N TYR A 88 -1.58 0.61 8.74
CA TYR A 88 -2.35 -0.34 9.54
C TYR A 88 -1.88 -0.36 11.00
N LEU A 89 -0.57 -0.33 11.24
CA LEU A 89 0.00 -0.26 12.60
C LEU A 89 -0.38 1.03 13.32
N ILE A 90 -0.29 2.17 12.64
CA ILE A 90 -0.67 3.47 13.18
C ILE A 90 -2.15 3.46 13.55
N ARG A 91 -3.01 2.91 12.70
CA ARG A 91 -4.45 2.81 12.93
C ARG A 91 -4.82 1.83 14.05
N LYS A 92 -4.20 0.64 14.06
CA LYS A 92 -4.51 -0.39 15.05
C LYS A 92 -4.08 -0.02 16.46
N LEU A 93 -2.98 0.73 16.57
CA LEU A 93 -2.51 1.28 17.84
C LEU A 93 -3.23 2.60 18.20
N ASN A 94 -4.10 3.11 17.31
CA ASN A 94 -4.81 4.38 17.45
C ASN A 94 -3.88 5.56 17.81
N LEU A 95 -2.65 5.50 17.31
CA LEU A 95 -1.62 6.51 17.57
C LEU A 95 -1.52 7.44 16.37
N SER A 96 -1.54 8.74 16.62
CA SER A 96 -1.13 9.73 15.63
C SER A 96 0.39 9.64 15.36
N LYS A 97 0.85 10.16 14.22
CA LYS A 97 2.31 10.27 13.93
C LYS A 97 3.04 11.00 15.07
N GLU A 98 2.38 11.95 15.73
CA GLU A 98 2.92 12.72 16.82
C GLU A 98 3.00 11.91 18.12
N GLU A 99 2.04 11.03 18.38
CA GLU A 99 2.07 10.13 19.53
C GLU A 99 3.12 9.04 19.36
N LEU A 100 3.28 8.48 18.15
CA LEU A 100 4.37 7.54 17.83
C LEU A 100 5.76 8.14 18.09
N SER A 101 5.93 9.45 17.86
CA SER A 101 7.19 10.13 18.16
C SER A 101 7.47 10.30 19.67
N LYS A 102 6.42 10.28 20.50
CA LYS A 102 6.50 10.43 21.96
C LYS A 102 6.55 9.11 22.73
N HIS A 103 6.06 8.02 22.10
CA HIS A 103 6.01 6.71 22.73
C HIS A 103 6.96 5.74 22.01
N PRO A 104 7.98 5.24 22.71
CA PRO A 104 8.91 4.29 22.09
C PRO A 104 8.16 3.02 21.66
N ALA A 105 8.26 2.69 20.38
CA ALA A 105 7.65 1.50 19.81
C ALA A 105 8.41 0.24 20.21
N LEU A 106 7.67 -0.84 20.48
CA LEU A 106 8.25 -2.16 20.73
C LEU A 106 8.36 -2.93 19.41
N MET A 107 9.59 -3.19 18.96
CA MET A 107 9.86 -3.91 17.71
C MET A 107 9.19 -5.30 17.64
N PRO A 108 9.15 -6.15 18.70
CA PRO A 108 8.43 -7.41 18.66
C PRO A 108 6.91 -7.25 18.45
N GLU A 109 6.32 -6.17 18.95
CA GLU A 109 4.90 -5.88 18.73
C GLU A 109 4.65 -5.46 17.28
N TRP A 110 5.55 -4.66 16.73
CA TRP A 110 5.47 -4.27 15.32
C TRP A 110 5.52 -5.48 14.39
N TYR A 111 6.44 -6.42 14.59
CA TYR A 111 6.50 -7.66 13.79
C TYR A 111 5.26 -8.54 13.98
N ARG A 112 4.71 -8.62 15.18
CA ARG A 112 3.45 -9.36 15.42
C ARG A 112 2.30 -8.74 14.65
N GLU A 113 2.21 -7.42 14.60
CA GLU A 113 1.15 -6.75 13.84
C GLU A 113 1.33 -6.91 12.33
N ILE A 114 2.57 -6.91 11.81
CA ILE A 114 2.83 -7.26 10.41
C ILE A 114 2.38 -8.70 10.11
N ALA A 115 2.68 -9.65 10.99
CA ALA A 115 2.25 -11.04 10.81
C ALA A 115 0.72 -11.15 10.79
N ARG A 116 0.03 -10.49 11.72
CA ARG A 116 -1.44 -10.43 11.72
C ARG A 116 -2.01 -9.79 10.46
N PHE A 117 -1.43 -8.65 10.05
CA PHE A 117 -1.86 -8.02 8.81
C PHE A 117 -1.75 -8.97 7.61
N ASN A 118 -0.65 -9.70 7.51
CA ASN A 118 -0.43 -10.65 6.42
C ASN A 118 -1.44 -11.82 6.47
N GLU A 119 -1.80 -12.28 7.67
CA GLU A 119 -2.81 -13.32 7.88
C GLU A 119 -4.22 -12.83 7.52
N GLU A 120 -4.56 -11.61 7.91
CA GLU A 120 -5.85 -10.96 7.61
C GLU A 120 -5.99 -10.55 6.13
N ASN A 121 -4.85 -10.36 5.42
CA ASN A 121 -4.81 -9.90 4.03
C ASN A 121 -4.02 -10.84 3.09
N PRO A 122 -4.46 -12.12 2.96
CA PRO A 122 -3.69 -13.15 2.25
C PRO A 122 -3.48 -12.83 0.76
N TYR A 123 -4.45 -12.21 0.09
CA TYR A 123 -4.32 -11.83 -1.31
C TYR A 123 -3.26 -10.76 -1.53
N GLN A 124 -3.23 -9.74 -0.66
CA GLN A 124 -2.24 -8.68 -0.71
C GLN A 124 -0.83 -9.22 -0.45
N THR A 125 -0.70 -10.08 0.55
CA THR A 125 0.58 -10.74 0.89
C THR A 125 1.06 -11.61 -0.27
N ARG A 126 0.18 -12.41 -0.87
CA ARG A 126 0.50 -13.24 -2.03
C ARG A 126 0.96 -12.41 -3.23
N ALA A 127 0.22 -11.35 -3.58
CA ALA A 127 0.59 -10.46 -4.67
C ALA A 127 1.96 -9.81 -4.45
N TYR A 128 2.27 -9.40 -3.22
CA TYR A 128 3.59 -8.88 -2.86
C TYR A 128 4.71 -9.88 -3.12
N LEU A 129 4.54 -11.13 -2.69
CA LEU A 129 5.55 -12.18 -2.86
C LEU A 129 5.74 -12.53 -4.34
N VAL A 130 4.65 -12.63 -5.11
CA VAL A 130 4.70 -12.90 -6.55
C VAL A 130 5.42 -11.76 -7.27
N LEU A 131 5.01 -10.51 -7.05
CA LEU A 131 5.65 -9.34 -7.68
C LEU A 131 7.14 -9.23 -7.31
N ARG A 132 7.49 -9.52 -6.05
CA ARG A 132 8.88 -9.50 -5.62
C ARG A 132 9.73 -10.55 -6.32
N ALA A 133 9.16 -11.74 -6.57
CA ALA A 133 9.84 -12.81 -7.30
C ALA A 133 9.98 -12.46 -8.79
N GLU A 134 8.91 -11.98 -9.44
CA GLU A 134 8.95 -11.54 -10.84
C GLU A 134 9.94 -10.38 -11.05
N ALA A 135 10.02 -9.46 -10.09
CA ALA A 135 10.89 -8.28 -10.14
C ALA A 135 12.38 -8.58 -9.98
N LEU A 136 12.79 -9.86 -9.83
CA LEU A 136 14.19 -10.27 -9.98
C LEU A 136 14.66 -10.13 -11.43
N ASP A 137 13.73 -10.17 -12.39
CA ASP A 137 13.99 -9.82 -13.79
C ASP A 137 14.06 -8.29 -13.93
N GLU A 138 15.20 -7.79 -14.41
CA GLU A 138 15.43 -6.36 -14.62
C GLU A 138 14.44 -5.71 -15.60
N SER A 139 13.88 -6.49 -16.53
CA SER A 139 12.88 -6.02 -17.47
C SER A 139 11.48 -5.87 -16.87
N HIS A 140 11.24 -6.41 -15.66
CA HIS A 140 9.95 -6.36 -15.02
C HIS A 140 9.62 -4.91 -14.54
N PRO A 141 8.40 -4.40 -14.79
CA PRO A 141 8.04 -3.03 -14.42
C PRO A 141 8.17 -2.67 -12.93
N ALA A 142 8.15 -3.65 -12.03
CA ALA A 142 8.34 -3.44 -10.60
C ALA A 142 9.81 -3.61 -10.14
N HIS A 143 10.76 -3.89 -11.06
CA HIS A 143 12.16 -4.12 -10.68
C HIS A 143 12.74 -2.96 -9.86
N GLU A 144 12.69 -1.75 -10.38
CA GLU A 144 13.20 -0.54 -9.72
C GLU A 144 12.53 -0.30 -8.36
N TYR A 145 11.23 -0.58 -8.26
CA TYR A 145 10.52 -0.45 -6.99
C TYR A 145 11.12 -1.36 -5.91
N PHE A 146 11.33 -2.65 -6.22
CA PHE A 146 11.85 -3.62 -5.25
C PHE A 146 13.35 -3.46 -5.02
N ALA A 147 14.15 -3.07 -6.03
CA ALA A 147 15.57 -2.78 -5.90
C ALA A 147 15.84 -1.70 -4.83
N HIS A 148 14.99 -0.68 -4.77
CA HIS A 148 15.17 0.43 -3.83
C HIS A 148 14.33 0.32 -2.54
N ARG A 149 13.36 -0.60 -2.49
CA ARG A 149 12.44 -0.72 -1.36
C ARG A 149 13.14 -1.05 -0.04
N GLY A 150 14.11 -1.96 -0.07
CA GLY A 150 14.86 -2.34 1.12
C GLY A 150 15.57 -1.15 1.78
N GLN A 151 16.21 -0.30 0.98
CA GLN A 151 16.86 0.91 1.48
C GLN A 151 15.86 1.93 2.05
N ARG A 152 14.70 2.09 1.38
CA ARG A 152 13.65 2.99 1.88
C ARG A 152 13.10 2.52 3.22
N LEU A 153 12.77 1.24 3.34
CA LEU A 153 12.27 0.64 4.59
C LEU A 153 13.29 0.80 5.72
N ARG A 154 14.57 0.50 5.45
CA ARG A 154 15.63 0.65 6.43
C ARG A 154 15.69 2.08 7.00
N LYS A 155 15.72 3.10 6.12
CA LYS A 155 15.70 4.51 6.54
C LYS A 155 14.47 4.87 7.38
N GLN A 156 13.32 4.32 7.06
CA GLN A 156 12.08 4.56 7.80
C GLN A 156 12.11 3.90 9.17
N VAL A 157 12.57 2.64 9.25
CA VAL A 157 12.72 1.91 10.52
C VAL A 157 13.73 2.60 11.46
N GLU A 158 14.83 3.13 10.91
CA GLU A 158 15.83 3.89 11.68
C GLU A 158 15.26 5.18 12.30
N GLN A 159 14.22 5.75 11.73
CA GLN A 159 13.56 6.98 12.24
C GLN A 159 12.53 6.73 13.34
N VAL A 160 12.13 5.48 13.56
CA VAL A 160 11.14 5.14 14.59
C VAL A 160 11.84 5.13 15.96
N PRO A 161 11.29 5.78 16.99
CA PRO A 161 11.85 5.75 18.33
C PRO A 161 11.59 4.38 18.99
N TRP A 162 12.44 3.40 18.68
CA TRP A 162 12.32 2.06 19.23
C TRP A 162 12.75 2.01 20.71
N LYS A 163 11.98 1.30 21.52
CA LYS A 163 12.42 0.87 22.85
C LYS A 163 13.22 -0.42 22.69
N LEU A 164 14.53 -0.28 22.61
CA LEU A 164 15.47 -1.38 22.47
C LEU A 164 16.36 -1.52 23.70
N PRO A 165 16.87 -2.73 23.98
CA PRO A 165 17.96 -2.92 24.94
C PRO A 165 19.17 -2.04 24.55
N PRO A 166 19.97 -1.55 25.53
CA PRO A 166 21.07 -0.63 25.27
C PRO A 166 22.07 -1.11 24.21
N GLU A 167 22.30 -2.43 24.15
CA GLU A 167 23.19 -3.07 23.19
C GLU A 167 22.72 -2.99 21.73
N TYR A 168 21.43 -2.71 21.48
CA TYR A 168 20.81 -2.57 20.14
C TYR A 168 20.31 -1.16 19.83
N SER A 169 20.63 -0.18 20.68
CA SER A 169 20.09 1.18 20.56
C SER A 169 20.82 2.07 19.57
N LYS A 170 21.93 1.61 18.98
CA LYS A 170 22.65 2.38 17.96
C LYS A 170 21.92 2.32 16.61
N PRO A 171 21.81 3.43 15.86
CA PRO A 171 21.07 3.50 14.59
C PRO A 171 21.48 2.42 13.57
N GLU A 172 22.78 2.14 13.47
CA GLU A 172 23.31 1.10 12.60
C GLU A 172 22.83 -0.32 12.96
N GLN A 173 22.56 -0.58 14.24
CA GLN A 173 22.05 -1.87 14.72
C GLN A 173 20.55 -2.00 14.53
N VAL A 174 19.80 -0.90 14.68
CA VAL A 174 18.36 -0.85 14.41
C VAL A 174 18.09 -1.19 12.95
N GLY A 175 18.89 -0.66 12.03
CA GLY A 175 18.76 -0.96 10.60
C GLY A 175 19.01 -2.44 10.27
N LEU A 176 19.87 -3.14 11.00
CA LEU A 176 20.12 -4.58 10.83
C LEU A 176 18.94 -5.45 11.30
N LEU A 177 18.16 -4.99 12.29
CA LEU A 177 17.00 -5.72 12.80
C LEU A 177 15.81 -5.68 11.82
N SER A 178 15.87 -4.84 10.78
CA SER A 178 14.83 -4.69 9.75
C SER A 178 15.11 -5.47 8.45
N MET A 179 16.20 -6.17 8.37
CA MET A 179 16.61 -7.01 7.23
C MET A 179 16.05 -8.42 7.36
#